data_a1b836538e2f1cc02afa47b4320bf480
#
_entry.id   a1b836538e2f1cc02afa47b4320bf480
#
_cell.length_a   1.000
_cell.length_b   1.000
_cell.length_c   1.000
_cell.angle_alpha   90.00
_cell.angle_beta   90.00
_cell.angle_gamma   90.00
#
_symmetry.space_group_name_H-M   'P 1'
#
loop_
_entity.id
_entity.type
_entity.pdbx_description
1 polymer ?
#
loop_
_entity_poly.entity_id
_entity_poly.type
_entity_poly.pdbx_seq_one_letter_code
_entity_poly.pdbx_strand_id
1 'polypeptide(L)'
;MTHDRDARCPMCGGADASLRYRITRFEVLDCRACTLVYLWPQPSPEEIRAMFATLYTTGEGSVPELRDYYGYCYEDAPSNPLVQLYERWLDALERVREPGRLLDIGCGTGLFLAVARRRGWQPFGIDDCAEATQHAREHFKLDVRGGDFGDFASQGHRFEAITGWDIIEHSRAPVELLGAMRRCLALGGVVGLSTPNQRSILDAVAGLLYRASGGRITKPLEKFYIEQHFLYFTPETLAQALGRAGLAVAELRRELTDLGRLTLSPATRLGLRALFGVARLTGLENRIFAVARAANGAQMG
;
A
#
# COMPACT_ATOMS: atom_id res chain seq x y z
N MET A 1 -24.58 -10.24 22.05
CA MET A 1 -25.24 -9.80 20.82
C MET A 1 -24.44 -10.40 19.67
N THR A 2 -24.94 -11.49 19.08
CA THR A 2 -24.38 -12.11 17.89
C THR A 2 -24.71 -11.19 16.71
N HIS A 3 -23.74 -10.39 16.27
CA HIS A 3 -23.88 -9.68 15.02
C HIS A 3 -23.91 -10.72 13.91
N ASP A 4 -24.97 -10.65 13.10
CA ASP A 4 -25.06 -11.32 11.81
C ASP A 4 -23.96 -10.73 10.92
N ARG A 5 -22.76 -11.33 10.97
CA ARG A 5 -21.57 -10.80 10.32
C ARG A 5 -21.36 -11.58 9.04
N ASP A 6 -21.84 -11.02 7.95
CA ASP A 6 -21.41 -11.40 6.60
C ASP A 6 -19.94 -10.98 6.31
N ALA A 7 -19.19 -10.64 7.35
CA ALA A 7 -17.80 -10.21 7.30
C ALA A 7 -16.88 -11.39 7.01
N ARG A 8 -16.64 -11.65 5.73
CA ARG A 8 -15.64 -12.64 5.28
C ARG A 8 -14.27 -12.00 5.14
N CYS A 9 -13.24 -12.71 5.56
CA CYS A 9 -11.86 -12.25 5.39
C CYS A 9 -11.52 -12.09 3.90
N PRO A 10 -11.09 -10.91 3.43
CA PRO A 10 -10.80 -10.65 2.02
C PRO A 10 -9.64 -11.49 1.45
N MET A 11 -8.76 -12.01 2.31
CA MET A 11 -7.62 -12.82 1.87
C MET A 11 -7.93 -14.31 1.79
N CYS A 12 -8.73 -14.86 2.72
CA CYS A 12 -8.92 -16.31 2.81
C CYS A 12 -10.39 -16.76 2.74
N GLY A 13 -11.36 -15.83 2.70
CA GLY A 13 -12.79 -16.12 2.70
C GLY A 13 -13.34 -16.61 4.05
N GLY A 14 -12.51 -16.78 5.08
CA GLY A 14 -12.92 -17.27 6.39
C GLY A 14 -13.91 -16.35 7.08
N ALA A 15 -14.95 -16.91 7.72
CA ALA A 15 -15.98 -16.17 8.44
C ALA A 15 -15.66 -15.99 9.94
N ASP A 16 -14.68 -16.72 10.47
CA ASP A 16 -14.29 -16.63 11.89
C ASP A 16 -13.31 -15.49 12.12
N ALA A 17 -13.80 -14.41 12.73
CA ALA A 17 -13.04 -13.23 13.07
C ALA A 17 -13.30 -12.78 14.50
N SER A 18 -12.28 -12.22 15.14
CA SER A 18 -12.39 -11.58 16.45
C SER A 18 -12.26 -10.09 16.36
N LEU A 19 -13.02 -9.37 17.18
CA LEU A 19 -12.92 -7.94 17.30
C LEU A 19 -11.59 -7.56 17.99
N ARG A 20 -10.76 -6.79 17.30
CA ARG A 20 -9.53 -6.21 17.84
C ARG A 20 -9.79 -4.85 18.50
N TYR A 21 -10.44 -3.94 17.72
CA TYR A 21 -10.80 -2.59 18.16
C TYR A 21 -12.16 -2.19 17.60
N ARG A 22 -12.88 -1.35 18.35
CA ARG A 22 -14.05 -0.64 17.86
C ARG A 22 -13.71 0.85 17.81
N ILE A 23 -13.64 1.39 16.61
CA ILE A 23 -13.40 2.80 16.36
C ILE A 23 -14.67 3.45 15.80
N THR A 24 -14.71 4.78 15.71
CA THR A 24 -15.96 5.53 15.48
C THR A 24 -16.77 5.03 14.28
N ARG A 25 -16.11 4.68 13.17
CA ARG A 25 -16.77 4.29 11.91
C ARG A 25 -16.67 2.81 11.57
N PHE A 26 -15.71 2.08 12.16
CA PHE A 26 -15.35 0.73 11.75
C PHE A 26 -15.09 -0.19 12.96
N GLU A 27 -15.29 -1.46 12.74
CA GLU A 27 -14.69 -2.51 13.55
C GLU A 27 -13.38 -2.97 12.89
N VAL A 28 -12.32 -3.06 13.65
CA VAL A 28 -11.05 -3.67 13.25
C VAL A 28 -11.10 -5.13 13.65
N LEU A 29 -11.01 -6.02 12.70
CA LEU A 29 -11.19 -7.47 12.88
C LEU A 29 -9.89 -8.23 12.62
N ASP A 30 -9.63 -9.24 13.45
CA ASP A 30 -8.58 -10.26 13.22
C ASP A 30 -9.20 -11.52 12.63
N CYS A 31 -8.79 -11.94 11.44
CA CYS A 31 -9.15 -13.23 10.90
C CYS A 31 -8.46 -14.36 11.69
N ARG A 32 -9.21 -15.29 12.26
CA ARG A 32 -8.65 -16.40 13.04
C ARG A 32 -7.96 -17.46 12.16
N ALA A 33 -8.32 -17.55 10.88
CA ALA A 33 -7.76 -18.52 9.96
C ALA A 33 -6.40 -18.09 9.37
N CYS A 34 -6.23 -16.81 8.98
CA CYS A 34 -5.02 -16.33 8.30
C CYS A 34 -4.33 -15.17 8.99
N THR A 35 -4.84 -14.70 10.11
CA THR A 35 -4.32 -13.60 10.94
C THR A 35 -4.28 -12.21 10.27
N LEU A 36 -4.88 -12.05 9.07
CA LEU A 36 -5.03 -10.75 8.46
C LEU A 36 -5.93 -9.86 9.32
N VAL A 37 -5.52 -8.60 9.49
CA VAL A 37 -6.35 -7.57 10.12
C VAL A 37 -7.06 -6.77 9.01
N TYR A 38 -8.37 -6.53 9.19
CA TYR A 38 -9.17 -5.81 8.20
C TYR A 38 -10.28 -4.99 8.85
N LEU A 39 -10.76 -3.97 8.12
CA LEU A 39 -11.87 -3.12 8.54
C LEU A 39 -13.21 -3.69 8.12
N TRP A 40 -14.24 -3.45 8.95
CA TRP A 40 -15.64 -3.77 8.66
C TRP A 40 -16.58 -2.69 9.21
N PRO A 41 -17.63 -2.27 8.46
CA PRO A 41 -17.85 -2.55 7.03
C PRO A 41 -16.80 -1.87 6.13
N GLN A 42 -16.61 -2.39 4.93
CA GLN A 42 -15.74 -1.73 3.93
C GLN A 42 -16.56 -0.67 3.18
N PRO A 43 -16.00 0.53 2.92
CA PRO A 43 -16.63 1.53 2.06
C PRO A 43 -16.90 0.99 0.65
N SER A 44 -17.90 1.51 -0.04
CA SER A 44 -18.19 1.11 -1.42
C SER A 44 -17.08 1.55 -2.41
N PRO A 45 -16.99 0.94 -3.61
CA PRO A 45 -16.04 1.40 -4.62
C PRO A 45 -16.25 2.88 -5.03
N GLU A 46 -17.51 3.36 -5.02
CA GLU A 46 -17.85 4.75 -5.33
C GLU A 46 -17.32 5.70 -4.25
N GLU A 47 -17.50 5.37 -2.97
CA GLU A 47 -16.98 6.15 -1.84
C GLU A 47 -15.46 6.26 -1.91
N ILE A 48 -14.77 5.16 -2.24
CA ILE A 48 -13.31 5.14 -2.37
C ILE A 48 -12.84 6.00 -3.54
N ARG A 49 -13.48 5.91 -4.73
CA ARG A 49 -13.13 6.78 -5.87
C ARG A 49 -13.32 8.26 -5.53
N ALA A 50 -14.45 8.62 -4.92
CA ALA A 50 -14.72 10.00 -4.51
C ALA A 50 -13.68 10.52 -3.51
N MET A 51 -13.26 9.67 -2.58
CA MET A 51 -12.24 10.00 -1.59
C MET A 51 -10.88 10.26 -2.25
N PHE A 52 -10.41 9.40 -3.16
CA PHE A 52 -9.16 9.61 -3.87
C PHE A 52 -9.21 10.84 -4.79
N ALA A 53 -10.31 11.08 -5.50
CA ALA A 53 -10.48 12.29 -6.28
C ALA A 53 -10.31 13.55 -5.41
N THR A 54 -10.91 13.58 -4.21
CA THR A 54 -10.74 14.69 -3.26
C THR A 54 -9.30 14.83 -2.81
N LEU A 55 -8.63 13.72 -2.45
CA LEU A 55 -7.22 13.74 -2.01
C LEU A 55 -6.29 14.33 -3.06
N TYR A 56 -6.45 13.95 -4.33
CA TYR A 56 -5.61 14.46 -5.41
C TYR A 56 -5.95 15.90 -5.83
N THR A 57 -7.18 16.37 -5.63
CA THR A 57 -7.57 17.73 -6.03
C THR A 57 -7.32 18.76 -4.95
N THR A 58 -7.58 18.44 -3.69
CA THR A 58 -7.52 19.41 -2.58
C THR A 58 -6.41 19.11 -1.57
N GLY A 59 -5.85 17.91 -1.57
CA GLY A 59 -4.96 17.42 -0.51
C GLY A 59 -5.67 17.21 0.82
N GLU A 60 -6.99 17.34 0.86
CA GLU A 60 -7.79 17.16 2.07
C GLU A 60 -8.21 15.72 2.25
N GLY A 61 -7.91 15.16 3.41
CA GLY A 61 -8.27 13.79 3.78
C GLY A 61 -8.49 13.63 5.27
N SER A 62 -8.86 12.43 5.69
CA SER A 62 -9.09 12.07 7.10
C SER A 62 -7.85 12.22 7.98
N VAL A 63 -6.65 12.32 7.40
CA VAL A 63 -5.37 12.48 8.11
C VAL A 63 -4.69 13.78 7.67
N PRO A 64 -4.88 14.89 8.38
CA PRO A 64 -4.31 16.21 8.03
C PRO A 64 -2.77 16.19 7.93
N GLU A 65 -2.10 15.30 8.62
CA GLU A 65 -0.65 15.13 8.60
C GLU A 65 -0.12 14.65 7.22
N LEU A 66 -1.00 14.16 6.33
CA LEU A 66 -0.64 13.73 4.97
C LEU A 66 -0.78 14.82 3.91
N ARG A 67 -1.16 16.06 4.27
CA ARG A 67 -1.35 17.12 3.28
C ARG A 67 -0.10 17.39 2.44
N ASP A 68 1.06 17.51 3.06
CA ASP A 68 2.32 17.74 2.34
C ASP A 68 2.72 16.54 1.47
N TYR A 69 2.33 15.31 1.86
CA TYR A 69 2.54 14.11 1.07
C TYR A 69 1.92 14.23 -0.31
N TYR A 70 0.66 14.68 -0.40
CA TYR A 70 0.00 14.87 -1.70
C TYR A 70 0.64 16.00 -2.51
N GLY A 71 1.13 17.05 -1.88
CA GLY A 71 1.92 18.10 -2.54
C GLY A 71 3.19 17.54 -3.20
N TYR A 72 3.91 16.66 -2.49
CA TYR A 72 5.11 16.02 -3.03
C TYR A 72 4.84 15.12 -4.24
N CYS A 73 3.63 14.60 -4.42
CA CYS A 73 3.30 13.78 -5.59
C CYS A 73 3.39 14.53 -6.93
N TYR A 74 3.43 15.86 -6.91
CA TYR A 74 3.46 16.69 -8.12
C TYR A 74 4.84 17.23 -8.46
N GLU A 75 5.85 17.04 -7.62
CA GLU A 75 7.15 17.69 -7.74
C GLU A 75 8.29 16.69 -7.97
N ASP A 76 8.85 16.65 -9.18
CA ASP A 76 10.03 15.83 -9.48
C ASP A 76 11.32 16.61 -9.20
N ALA A 77 11.65 16.76 -7.92
CA ALA A 77 12.87 17.40 -7.44
C ALA A 77 13.73 16.45 -6.63
N PRO A 78 15.07 16.50 -6.74
CA PRO A 78 15.98 15.65 -5.96
C PRO A 78 15.83 15.80 -4.43
N SER A 79 15.39 16.97 -3.97
CA SER A 79 15.11 17.25 -2.55
C SER A 79 13.77 16.66 -2.06
N ASN A 80 12.90 16.26 -3.00
CA ASN A 80 11.60 15.70 -2.65
C ASN A 80 11.77 14.34 -1.94
N PRO A 81 11.24 14.18 -0.71
CA PRO A 81 11.40 12.93 0.06
C PRO A 81 10.73 11.72 -0.60
N LEU A 82 9.71 11.91 -1.47
CA LEU A 82 9.14 10.81 -2.25
C LEU A 82 10.08 10.37 -3.37
N VAL A 83 10.73 11.29 -4.08
CA VAL A 83 11.73 10.97 -5.09
C VAL A 83 12.85 10.15 -4.46
N GLN A 84 13.37 10.58 -3.31
CA GLN A 84 14.42 9.84 -2.59
C GLN A 84 13.94 8.43 -2.14
N LEU A 85 12.68 8.28 -1.78
CA LEU A 85 12.11 6.98 -1.46
C LEU A 85 12.02 6.09 -2.69
N TYR A 86 11.53 6.60 -3.80
CA TYR A 86 11.38 5.87 -5.06
C TYR A 86 12.73 5.43 -5.64
N GLU A 87 13.76 6.27 -5.51
CA GLU A 87 15.13 5.88 -5.86
C GLU A 87 15.59 4.65 -5.07
N ARG A 88 15.38 4.63 -3.73
CA ARG A 88 15.72 3.45 -2.90
C ARG A 88 14.92 2.19 -3.26
N TRP A 89 13.65 2.35 -3.66
CA TRP A 89 12.83 1.21 -4.08
C TRP A 89 13.23 0.69 -5.45
N LEU A 90 13.60 1.57 -6.37
CA LEU A 90 14.18 1.19 -7.66
C LEU A 90 15.54 0.50 -7.49
N ASP A 91 16.41 0.96 -6.58
CA ASP A 91 17.65 0.25 -6.23
C ASP A 91 17.38 -1.20 -5.82
N ALA A 92 16.30 -1.43 -5.06
CA ALA A 92 15.93 -2.78 -4.64
C ALA A 92 15.40 -3.63 -5.82
N LEU A 93 14.60 -3.06 -6.70
CA LEU A 93 14.11 -3.73 -7.90
C LEU A 93 15.26 -4.07 -8.85
N GLU A 94 16.18 -3.14 -9.08
CA GLU A 94 17.30 -3.25 -10.02
C GLU A 94 18.37 -4.25 -9.55
N ARG A 95 18.49 -4.52 -8.24
CA ARG A 95 19.29 -5.66 -7.75
C ARG A 95 18.75 -7.01 -8.17
N VAL A 96 17.47 -7.09 -8.48
CA VAL A 96 16.73 -8.34 -8.76
C VAL A 96 16.41 -8.49 -10.23
N ARG A 97 16.19 -7.37 -10.93
CA ARG A 97 15.82 -7.33 -12.36
C ARG A 97 16.35 -6.06 -13.01
N GLU A 98 17.08 -6.21 -14.13
CA GLU A 98 17.51 -5.06 -14.94
C GLU A 98 16.32 -4.28 -15.51
N PRO A 99 16.48 -2.95 -15.74
CA PRO A 99 15.47 -2.11 -16.36
C PRO A 99 14.93 -2.68 -17.68
N GLY A 100 13.61 -2.64 -17.82
CA GLY A 100 12.84 -3.07 -18.97
C GLY A 100 11.48 -2.37 -18.95
N ARG A 101 10.42 -3.04 -19.40
CA ARG A 101 9.05 -2.52 -19.29
C ARG A 101 8.58 -2.62 -17.85
N LEU A 102 8.12 -1.50 -17.29
CA LEU A 102 7.61 -1.41 -15.93
C LEU A 102 6.15 -0.95 -15.95
N LEU A 103 5.29 -1.68 -15.25
CA LEU A 103 3.91 -1.28 -14.99
C LEU A 103 3.79 -0.83 -13.53
N ASP A 104 3.23 0.37 -13.29
CA ASP A 104 2.85 0.83 -11.96
C ASP A 104 1.32 0.86 -11.84
N ILE A 105 0.78 0.11 -10.88
CA ILE A 105 -0.66 0.02 -10.61
C ILE A 105 -0.98 1.02 -9.50
N GLY A 106 -1.97 1.88 -9.72
CA GLY A 106 -2.24 3.02 -8.86
C GLY A 106 -1.13 4.06 -8.97
N CYS A 107 -0.74 4.39 -10.20
CA CYS A 107 0.41 5.25 -10.48
C CYS A 107 0.20 6.72 -10.07
N GLY A 108 -1.02 7.13 -9.71
CA GLY A 108 -1.36 8.49 -9.30
C GLY A 108 -0.90 9.52 -10.31
N THR A 109 -0.24 10.56 -9.82
CA THR A 109 0.31 11.66 -10.65
C THR A 109 1.49 11.26 -11.54
N GLY A 110 1.99 10.03 -11.43
CA GLY A 110 3.08 9.50 -12.25
C GLY A 110 4.49 9.82 -11.74
N LEU A 111 4.65 10.38 -10.56
CA LEU A 111 5.97 10.75 -10.03
C LEU A 111 6.94 9.56 -9.98
N PHE A 112 6.49 8.39 -9.48
CA PHE A 112 7.30 7.18 -9.48
C PHE A 112 7.75 6.77 -10.89
N LEU A 113 6.83 6.82 -11.86
CA LEU A 113 7.12 6.48 -13.25
C LEU A 113 8.12 7.46 -13.88
N ALA A 114 8.05 8.75 -13.53
CA ALA A 114 9.03 9.75 -13.98
C ALA A 114 10.44 9.43 -13.45
N VAL A 115 10.54 9.04 -12.16
CA VAL A 115 11.80 8.60 -11.56
C VAL A 115 12.32 7.31 -12.23
N ALA A 116 11.45 6.33 -12.43
CA ALA A 116 11.80 5.06 -13.08
C ALA A 116 12.32 5.27 -14.51
N ARG A 117 11.69 6.18 -15.29
CA ARG A 117 12.14 6.53 -16.65
C ARG A 117 13.56 7.08 -16.67
N ARG A 118 13.93 7.94 -15.71
CA ARG A 118 15.31 8.44 -15.60
C ARG A 118 16.34 7.36 -15.34
N ARG A 119 15.90 6.25 -14.75
CA ARG A 119 16.73 5.07 -14.45
C ARG A 119 16.75 4.03 -15.58
N GLY A 120 16.17 4.36 -16.73
CA GLY A 120 16.20 3.48 -17.91
C GLY A 120 15.03 2.51 -18.02
N TRP A 121 14.05 2.55 -17.11
CA TRP A 121 12.82 1.78 -17.27
C TRP A 121 11.94 2.36 -18.39
N GLN A 122 11.15 1.52 -19.02
CA GLN A 122 10.09 1.89 -19.96
C GLN A 122 8.75 1.84 -19.20
N PRO A 123 8.36 2.96 -18.54
CA PRO A 123 7.25 2.95 -17.61
C PRO A 123 5.91 3.04 -18.33
N PHE A 124 4.94 2.29 -17.81
CA PHE A 124 3.53 2.38 -18.12
C PHE A 124 2.74 2.47 -16.81
N GLY A 125 1.70 3.28 -16.76
CA GLY A 125 0.89 3.44 -15.56
C GLY A 125 -0.59 3.13 -15.76
N ILE A 126 -1.25 2.71 -14.69
CA ILE A 126 -2.70 2.60 -14.63
C ILE A 126 -3.22 3.14 -13.31
N ASP A 127 -4.28 3.96 -13.37
CA ASP A 127 -4.92 4.54 -12.20
C ASP A 127 -6.37 4.91 -12.49
N ASP A 128 -7.27 4.76 -11.51
CA ASP A 128 -8.69 5.11 -11.64
C ASP A 128 -8.98 6.61 -11.49
N CYS A 129 -8.05 7.39 -10.92
CA CYS A 129 -8.21 8.83 -10.73
C CYS A 129 -7.90 9.58 -12.03
N ALA A 130 -8.93 10.17 -12.63
CA ALA A 130 -8.80 10.89 -13.91
C ALA A 130 -7.87 12.11 -13.80
N GLU A 131 -7.97 12.85 -12.70
CA GLU A 131 -7.17 14.06 -12.44
C GLU A 131 -5.69 13.71 -12.32
N ALA A 132 -5.37 12.65 -11.58
CA ALA A 132 -4.00 12.18 -11.41
C ALA A 132 -3.40 11.67 -12.72
N THR A 133 -4.14 10.86 -13.49
CA THR A 133 -3.69 10.34 -14.78
C THR A 133 -3.55 11.43 -15.83
N GLN A 134 -4.40 12.46 -15.79
CA GLN A 134 -4.26 13.62 -16.65
C GLN A 134 -2.95 14.36 -16.35
N HIS A 135 -2.63 14.61 -15.07
CA HIS A 135 -1.38 15.23 -14.67
C HIS A 135 -0.17 14.41 -15.17
N ALA A 136 -0.17 13.09 -14.97
CA ALA A 136 0.90 12.20 -15.42
C ALA A 136 1.16 12.32 -16.94
N ARG A 137 0.10 12.38 -17.75
CA ARG A 137 0.20 12.54 -19.20
C ARG A 137 0.67 13.93 -19.59
N GLU A 138 0.08 14.99 -19.01
CA GLU A 138 0.33 16.37 -19.43
C GLU A 138 1.62 16.93 -18.89
N HIS A 139 1.96 16.65 -17.63
CA HIS A 139 3.14 17.21 -16.98
C HIS A 139 4.38 16.33 -17.20
N PHE A 140 4.29 15.06 -16.86
CA PHE A 140 5.43 14.14 -16.98
C PHE A 140 5.57 13.48 -18.35
N LYS A 141 4.60 13.67 -19.28
CA LYS A 141 4.60 13.05 -20.62
C LYS A 141 4.77 11.53 -20.55
N LEU A 142 4.02 10.90 -19.66
CA LEU A 142 4.03 9.46 -19.41
C LEU A 142 2.90 8.75 -20.16
N ASP A 143 3.15 7.49 -20.52
CA ASP A 143 2.11 6.59 -21.03
C ASP A 143 1.32 6.03 -19.84
N VAL A 144 0.16 6.61 -19.58
CA VAL A 144 -0.72 6.26 -18.45
C VAL A 144 -2.14 6.08 -18.93
N ARG A 145 -2.78 5.00 -18.48
CA ARG A 145 -4.16 4.66 -18.80
C ARG A 145 -5.05 4.83 -17.58
N GLY A 146 -6.22 5.44 -17.77
CA GLY A 146 -7.30 5.44 -16.77
C GLY A 146 -8.06 4.12 -16.79
N GLY A 147 -8.51 3.64 -15.62
CA GLY A 147 -9.40 2.50 -15.50
C GLY A 147 -8.90 1.36 -14.60
N ASP A 148 -9.69 0.31 -14.52
CA ASP A 148 -9.42 -0.84 -13.63
C ASP A 148 -8.26 -1.71 -14.14
N PHE A 149 -7.42 -2.15 -13.21
CA PHE A 149 -6.29 -3.02 -13.54
C PHE A 149 -6.71 -4.43 -13.94
N GLY A 150 -7.82 -4.95 -13.42
CA GLY A 150 -8.32 -6.29 -13.77
C GLY A 150 -8.66 -6.40 -15.25
N ASP A 151 -9.32 -5.37 -15.79
CA ASP A 151 -9.64 -5.27 -17.22
C ASP A 151 -8.37 -5.19 -18.07
N PHE A 152 -7.40 -4.40 -17.63
CA PHE A 152 -6.10 -4.29 -18.31
C PHE A 152 -5.32 -5.61 -18.30
N ALA A 153 -5.30 -6.30 -17.18
CA ALA A 153 -4.56 -7.56 -17.01
C ALA A 153 -5.04 -8.68 -17.93
N SER A 154 -6.30 -8.60 -18.41
CA SER A 154 -6.87 -9.57 -19.36
C SER A 154 -6.34 -9.43 -20.79
N GLN A 155 -5.68 -8.31 -21.14
CA GLN A 155 -5.22 -7.97 -22.48
C GLN A 155 -3.89 -8.62 -22.87
N GLY A 156 -3.27 -9.40 -21.99
CA GLY A 156 -2.09 -10.20 -22.31
C GLY A 156 -0.75 -9.45 -22.34
N HIS A 157 -0.71 -8.21 -21.84
CA HIS A 157 0.54 -7.46 -21.71
C HIS A 157 1.54 -8.13 -20.76
N ARG A 158 2.85 -7.91 -21.00
CA ARG A 158 3.93 -8.46 -20.18
C ARG A 158 4.92 -7.37 -19.79
N PHE A 159 5.40 -7.44 -18.53
CA PHE A 159 6.30 -6.44 -17.94
C PHE A 159 7.42 -7.15 -17.16
N GLU A 160 8.63 -6.60 -17.22
CA GLU A 160 9.79 -7.03 -16.44
C GLU A 160 9.62 -6.68 -14.96
N ALA A 161 8.95 -5.57 -14.67
CA ALA A 161 8.57 -5.22 -13.31
C ALA A 161 7.12 -4.74 -13.25
N ILE A 162 6.41 -5.11 -12.18
CA ILE A 162 5.09 -4.58 -11.86
C ILE A 162 5.14 -4.06 -10.43
N THR A 163 4.74 -2.81 -10.23
CA THR A 163 4.75 -2.18 -8.93
C THR A 163 3.34 -1.81 -8.48
N GLY A 164 3.14 -1.74 -7.16
CA GLY A 164 1.92 -1.26 -6.52
C GLY A 164 2.29 -0.68 -5.15
N TRP A 165 2.53 0.63 -5.13
CA TRP A 165 2.95 1.34 -3.94
C TRP A 165 1.74 1.86 -3.18
N ASP A 166 1.51 1.29 -1.97
CA ASP A 166 0.34 1.61 -1.15
C ASP A 166 -1.00 1.34 -1.88
N ILE A 167 -1.10 0.15 -2.48
CA ILE A 167 -2.26 -0.28 -3.27
C ILE A 167 -2.93 -1.52 -2.68
N ILE A 168 -2.16 -2.50 -2.22
CA ILE A 168 -2.72 -3.79 -1.79
C ILE A 168 -3.66 -3.66 -0.59
N GLU A 169 -3.45 -2.69 0.28
CA GLU A 169 -4.32 -2.37 1.43
C GLU A 169 -5.69 -1.82 1.05
N HIS A 170 -5.82 -1.34 -0.20
CA HIS A 170 -7.09 -0.84 -0.76
C HIS A 170 -7.84 -1.93 -1.54
N SER A 171 -7.26 -3.12 -1.70
CA SER A 171 -7.87 -4.19 -2.49
C SER A 171 -8.89 -4.97 -1.67
N ARG A 172 -10.07 -5.22 -2.26
CA ARG A 172 -11.10 -6.11 -1.70
C ARG A 172 -10.78 -7.59 -1.91
N ALA A 173 -9.90 -7.89 -2.88
CA ALA A 173 -9.50 -9.24 -3.27
C ALA A 173 -7.97 -9.28 -3.49
N PRO A 174 -7.16 -9.17 -2.42
CA PRO A 174 -5.71 -8.99 -2.55
C PRO A 174 -5.00 -10.16 -3.24
N VAL A 175 -5.48 -11.39 -3.07
CA VAL A 175 -4.91 -12.57 -3.74
C VAL A 175 -5.21 -12.56 -5.23
N GLU A 176 -6.40 -12.09 -5.64
CA GLU A 176 -6.78 -11.94 -7.06
C GLU A 176 -5.96 -10.84 -7.73
N LEU A 177 -5.78 -9.69 -7.06
CA LEU A 177 -4.91 -8.59 -7.51
C LEU A 177 -3.49 -9.10 -7.76
N LEU A 178 -2.89 -9.78 -6.79
CA LEU A 178 -1.55 -10.34 -6.90
C LEU A 178 -1.46 -11.41 -7.99
N GLY A 179 -2.50 -12.22 -8.16
CA GLY A 179 -2.62 -13.20 -9.24
C GLY A 179 -2.69 -12.54 -10.62
N ALA A 180 -3.39 -11.42 -10.74
CA ALA A 180 -3.43 -10.61 -11.95
C ALA A 180 -2.06 -9.98 -12.27
N MET A 181 -1.38 -9.42 -11.25
CA MET A 181 0.01 -8.96 -11.39
C MET A 181 0.91 -10.09 -11.90
N ARG A 182 0.85 -11.28 -11.28
CA ARG A 182 1.64 -12.44 -11.73
C ARG A 182 1.38 -12.80 -13.19
N ARG A 183 0.13 -12.77 -13.65
CA ARG A 183 -0.20 -13.06 -15.05
C ARG A 183 0.39 -12.06 -16.03
N CYS A 184 0.63 -10.81 -15.61
CA CYS A 184 1.23 -9.76 -16.43
C CYS A 184 2.77 -9.73 -16.34
N LEU A 185 3.41 -10.61 -15.57
CA LEU A 185 4.88 -10.69 -15.53
C LEU A 185 5.44 -11.33 -16.81
N ALA A 186 6.50 -10.74 -17.33
CA ALA A 186 7.41 -11.38 -18.27
C ALA A 186 8.19 -12.51 -17.58
N LEU A 187 8.86 -13.36 -18.36
CA LEU A 187 9.71 -14.42 -17.80
C LEU A 187 10.82 -13.80 -16.93
N GLY A 188 10.92 -14.28 -15.69
CA GLY A 188 11.86 -13.74 -14.71
C GLY A 188 11.50 -12.34 -14.21
N GLY A 189 10.29 -11.86 -14.48
CA GLY A 189 9.80 -10.56 -14.00
C GLY A 189 9.53 -10.55 -12.50
N VAL A 190 9.43 -9.35 -11.93
CA VAL A 190 9.29 -9.11 -10.49
C VAL A 190 8.08 -8.25 -10.17
N VAL A 191 7.52 -8.44 -8.98
CA VAL A 191 6.50 -7.57 -8.37
C VAL A 191 7.14 -6.81 -7.22
N GLY A 192 7.00 -5.48 -7.20
CA GLY A 192 7.38 -4.60 -6.10
C GLY A 192 6.16 -4.07 -5.37
N LEU A 193 6.14 -4.17 -4.04
CA LEU A 193 5.02 -3.73 -3.20
C LEU A 193 5.51 -2.94 -1.99
N SER A 194 4.70 -1.96 -1.58
CA SER A 194 4.82 -1.34 -0.27
C SER A 194 3.44 -1.19 0.35
N THR A 195 3.35 -1.33 1.68
CA THR A 195 2.08 -1.22 2.41
C THR A 195 2.36 -0.89 3.88
N PRO A 196 1.41 -0.29 4.64
CA PRO A 196 1.54 -0.15 6.08
C PRO A 196 1.73 -1.49 6.79
N ASN A 197 2.57 -1.48 7.84
CA ASN A 197 2.77 -2.64 8.71
C ASN A 197 1.82 -2.57 9.91
N GLN A 198 0.90 -3.52 10.00
CA GLN A 198 -0.02 -3.62 11.13
C GLN A 198 0.72 -3.83 12.45
N ARG A 199 1.74 -4.71 12.46
CA ARG A 199 2.58 -4.95 13.64
C ARG A 199 3.63 -3.85 13.77
N SER A 200 3.19 -2.64 14.11
CA SER A 200 4.04 -1.46 14.23
C SER A 200 4.02 -0.87 15.64
N ILE A 201 5.02 -0.05 15.94
CA ILE A 201 5.06 0.70 17.19
C ILE A 201 3.86 1.63 17.34
N LEU A 202 3.30 2.12 16.22
CA LEU A 202 2.13 2.99 16.20
C LEU A 202 0.88 2.23 16.66
N ASP A 203 0.62 1.03 16.11
CA ASP A 203 -0.48 0.18 16.55
C ASP A 203 -0.29 -0.28 18.01
N ALA A 204 0.93 -0.64 18.40
CA ALA A 204 1.23 -1.10 19.75
C ALA A 204 0.90 -0.02 20.80
N VAL A 205 1.35 1.22 20.58
CA VAL A 205 1.09 2.34 21.48
C VAL A 205 -0.40 2.73 21.47
N ALA A 206 -1.01 2.88 20.28
CA ALA A 206 -2.41 3.21 20.15
C ALA A 206 -3.32 2.14 20.78
N GLY A 207 -3.02 0.87 20.54
CA GLY A 207 -3.75 -0.27 21.12
C GLY A 207 -3.58 -0.37 22.64
N LEU A 208 -2.42 -0.03 23.19
CA LEU A 208 -2.21 0.04 24.64
C LEU A 208 -3.10 1.14 25.27
N LEU A 209 -3.11 2.34 24.69
CA LEU A 209 -3.96 3.46 25.14
C LEU A 209 -5.45 3.10 25.07
N TYR A 210 -5.87 2.46 23.98
CA TYR A 210 -7.24 1.98 23.83
C TYR A 210 -7.63 1.00 24.94
N ARG A 211 -6.83 -0.03 25.19
CA ARG A 211 -7.10 -1.05 26.23
C ARG A 211 -7.06 -0.45 27.62
N ALA A 212 -6.06 0.37 27.95
CA ALA A 212 -5.91 1.01 29.26
C ALA A 212 -7.07 1.97 29.58
N SER A 213 -7.69 2.59 28.55
CA SER A 213 -8.84 3.47 28.72
C SER A 213 -10.19 2.76 28.71
N GLY A 214 -10.22 1.43 28.63
CA GLY A 214 -11.46 0.68 28.44
C GLY A 214 -12.16 0.97 27.11
N GLY A 215 -11.40 1.27 26.05
CA GLY A 215 -11.92 1.55 24.71
C GLY A 215 -12.33 3.00 24.47
N ARG A 216 -12.05 3.93 25.39
CA ARG A 216 -12.47 5.34 25.28
C ARG A 216 -11.53 6.20 24.44
N ILE A 217 -10.24 5.88 24.41
CA ILE A 217 -9.24 6.60 23.61
C ILE A 217 -9.11 5.91 22.26
N THR A 218 -9.81 6.41 21.23
CA THR A 218 -9.83 5.87 19.87
C THR A 218 -9.00 6.69 18.87
N LYS A 219 -8.82 7.99 19.09
CA LYS A 219 -8.17 8.92 18.15
C LYS A 219 -6.81 8.45 17.60
N PRO A 220 -5.87 7.87 18.39
CA PRO A 220 -4.62 7.35 17.83
C PRO A 220 -4.84 6.18 16.88
N LEU A 221 -5.82 5.31 17.15
CA LEU A 221 -6.19 4.23 16.25
C LEU A 221 -6.84 4.74 14.96
N GLU A 222 -7.68 5.76 15.03
CA GLU A 222 -8.34 6.37 13.86
C GLU A 222 -7.34 7.04 12.89
N LYS A 223 -6.16 7.44 13.36
CA LYS A 223 -5.05 7.91 12.51
C LYS A 223 -4.28 6.79 11.83
N PHE A 224 -4.35 5.58 12.34
CA PHE A 224 -3.71 4.40 11.79
C PHE A 224 -4.68 3.57 10.95
N TYR A 225 -5.89 3.33 11.47
CA TYR A 225 -6.97 2.60 10.78
C TYR A 225 -7.87 3.57 10.03
N ILE A 226 -7.39 4.01 8.86
CA ILE A 226 -8.07 5.00 8.01
C ILE A 226 -9.02 4.33 7.03
N GLU A 227 -10.05 5.04 6.63
CA GLU A 227 -11.17 4.47 5.86
C GLU A 227 -10.81 3.97 4.46
N GLN A 228 -9.77 4.50 3.82
CA GLN A 228 -9.30 4.02 2.54
C GLN A 228 -8.46 2.73 2.63
N HIS A 229 -7.93 2.38 3.79
CA HIS A 229 -7.19 1.13 4.00
C HIS A 229 -8.12 0.07 4.57
N PHE A 230 -8.47 -0.95 3.79
CA PHE A 230 -9.32 -2.04 4.28
C PHE A 230 -8.51 -3.15 4.94
N LEU A 231 -7.27 -3.32 4.51
CA LEU A 231 -6.40 -4.43 4.90
C LEU A 231 -5.15 -3.89 5.59
N TYR A 232 -4.76 -4.61 6.62
CA TYR A 232 -3.57 -4.28 7.39
C TYR A 232 -2.68 -5.51 7.48
N PHE A 233 -1.62 -5.50 6.68
CA PHE A 233 -0.69 -6.61 6.57
C PHE A 233 0.37 -6.58 7.66
N THR A 234 0.85 -7.75 8.05
CA THR A 234 2.16 -7.96 8.65
C THR A 234 3.09 -8.55 7.59
N PRO A 235 4.42 -8.59 7.80
CA PRO A 235 5.32 -9.31 6.89
C PRO A 235 4.86 -10.74 6.59
N GLU A 236 4.36 -11.45 7.59
CA GLU A 236 3.90 -12.83 7.47
C GLU A 236 2.61 -12.94 6.64
N THR A 237 1.62 -12.06 6.86
CA THR A 237 0.37 -12.11 6.11
C THR A 237 0.55 -11.61 4.68
N LEU A 238 1.48 -10.67 4.41
CA LEU A 238 1.84 -10.27 3.06
C LEU A 238 2.52 -11.43 2.31
N ALA A 239 3.47 -12.12 2.96
CA ALA A 239 4.10 -13.31 2.38
C ALA A 239 3.08 -14.44 2.10
N GLN A 240 2.08 -14.63 2.97
CA GLN A 240 0.99 -15.58 2.73
C GLN A 240 0.14 -15.17 1.50
N ALA A 241 -0.20 -13.88 1.36
CA ALA A 241 -0.97 -13.38 0.20
C ALA A 241 -0.20 -13.60 -1.10
N LEU A 242 1.10 -13.27 -1.11
CA LEU A 242 2.00 -13.52 -2.24
C LEU A 242 2.05 -15.01 -2.58
N GLY A 243 2.27 -15.87 -1.60
CA GLY A 243 2.32 -17.33 -1.80
C GLY A 243 1.02 -17.90 -2.37
N ARG A 244 -0.15 -17.44 -1.88
CA ARG A 244 -1.47 -17.84 -2.40
C ARG A 244 -1.67 -17.43 -3.86
N ALA A 245 -1.05 -16.31 -4.28
CA ALA A 245 -1.07 -15.84 -5.67
C ALA A 245 -0.02 -16.52 -6.57
N GLY A 246 0.79 -17.45 -6.03
CA GLY A 246 1.87 -18.11 -6.77
C GLY A 246 3.09 -17.22 -6.98
N LEU A 247 3.33 -16.29 -6.06
CA LEU A 247 4.51 -15.43 -6.01
C LEU A 247 5.40 -15.84 -4.83
N ALA A 248 6.70 -15.96 -5.07
CA ALA A 248 7.72 -16.23 -4.05
C ALA A 248 8.41 -14.94 -3.65
N VAL A 249 8.55 -14.70 -2.36
CA VAL A 249 9.24 -13.53 -1.82
C VAL A 249 10.74 -13.62 -2.14
N ALA A 250 11.29 -12.61 -2.81
CA ALA A 250 12.71 -12.44 -3.08
C ALA A 250 13.37 -11.51 -2.05
N GLU A 251 12.68 -10.44 -1.67
CA GLU A 251 13.09 -9.52 -0.60
C GLU A 251 11.83 -9.10 0.19
N LEU A 252 11.94 -9.07 1.51
CA LEU A 252 10.90 -8.54 2.38
C LEU A 252 11.57 -7.87 3.57
N ARG A 253 11.31 -6.58 3.74
CA ARG A 253 11.87 -5.80 4.84
C ARG A 253 10.83 -4.87 5.45
N ARG A 254 11.06 -4.50 6.70
CA ARG A 254 10.33 -3.44 7.36
C ARG A 254 11.02 -2.11 7.11
N GLU A 255 10.24 -1.06 7.00
CA GLU A 255 10.73 0.30 6.79
C GLU A 255 10.01 1.27 7.72
N LEU A 256 10.61 2.42 7.97
CA LEU A 256 9.96 3.54 8.65
C LEU A 256 9.48 4.57 7.63
N THR A 257 8.30 5.11 7.88
CA THR A 257 7.83 6.30 7.17
C THR A 257 8.82 7.45 7.38
N ASP A 258 9.24 8.08 6.29
CA ASP A 258 10.03 9.29 6.36
C ASP A 258 9.17 10.43 6.91
N LEU A 259 9.55 10.96 8.06
CA LEU A 259 8.83 12.06 8.71
C LEU A 259 8.94 13.39 7.93
N GLY A 260 9.84 13.47 6.94
CA GLY A 260 9.93 14.60 6.01
C GLY A 260 8.71 14.74 5.11
N ARG A 261 7.99 13.63 4.89
CA ARG A 261 6.77 13.60 4.06
C ARG A 261 5.50 14.05 4.81
N LEU A 262 5.61 14.33 6.11
CA LEU A 262 4.45 14.58 6.96
C LEU A 262 4.43 16.03 7.46
N THR A 263 3.27 16.64 7.45
CA THR A 263 2.99 17.95 8.06
C THR A 263 2.92 17.80 9.57
N LEU A 264 4.03 17.98 10.26
CA LEU A 264 4.14 17.74 11.70
C LEU A 264 4.66 18.96 12.45
N SER A 265 4.10 19.23 13.62
CA SER A 265 4.71 20.18 14.55
C SER A 265 6.11 19.69 15.00
N PRO A 266 7.03 20.62 15.36
CA PRO A 266 8.36 20.23 15.86
C PRO A 266 8.31 19.23 17.02
N ALA A 267 7.40 19.43 17.97
CA ALA A 267 7.23 18.57 19.14
C ALA A 267 6.74 17.17 18.73
N THR A 268 5.75 17.08 17.85
CA THR A 268 5.24 15.79 17.32
C THR A 268 6.34 15.07 16.54
N ARG A 269 7.10 15.78 15.70
CA ARG A 269 8.22 15.24 14.95
C ARG A 269 9.30 14.66 15.86
N LEU A 270 9.65 15.36 16.93
CA LEU A 270 10.62 14.87 17.92
C LEU A 270 10.12 13.61 18.62
N GLY A 271 8.86 13.60 19.08
CA GLY A 271 8.25 12.43 19.70
C GLY A 271 8.20 11.21 18.78
N LEU A 272 7.83 11.40 17.50
CA LEU A 272 7.83 10.32 16.51
C LEU A 272 9.26 9.84 16.17
N ARG A 273 10.27 10.72 16.14
CA ARG A 273 11.67 10.30 15.96
C ARG A 273 12.12 9.38 17.08
N ALA A 274 11.82 9.72 18.34
CA ALA A 274 12.14 8.87 19.49
C ALA A 274 11.42 7.51 19.39
N LEU A 275 10.11 7.54 19.10
CA LEU A 275 9.29 6.32 18.92
C LEU A 275 9.81 5.44 17.78
N PHE A 276 10.18 6.02 16.65
CA PHE A 276 10.77 5.30 15.52
C PHE A 276 12.19 4.76 15.81
N GLY A 277 12.93 5.43 16.71
CA GLY A 277 14.17 4.87 17.25
C GLY A 277 13.91 3.56 17.99
N VAL A 278 12.90 3.52 18.85
CA VAL A 278 12.47 2.28 19.52
C VAL A 278 11.97 1.24 18.52
N ALA A 279 11.19 1.65 17.51
CA ALA A 279 10.70 0.74 16.49
C ALA A 279 11.82 -0.01 15.77
N ARG A 280 12.92 0.68 15.41
CA ARG A 280 14.11 0.05 14.79
C ARG A 280 14.79 -0.99 15.69
N LEU A 281 14.83 -0.74 17.00
CA LEU A 281 15.46 -1.67 17.96
C LEU A 281 14.57 -2.89 18.23
N THR A 282 13.26 -2.77 18.06
CA THR A 282 12.27 -3.81 18.39
C THR A 282 11.68 -4.51 17.17
N GLY A 283 12.05 -4.09 15.93
CA GLY A 283 11.48 -4.63 14.69
C GLY A 283 10.00 -4.27 14.50
N LEU A 284 9.57 -3.09 15.02
CA LEU A 284 8.19 -2.61 14.95
C LEU A 284 8.06 -1.40 14.01
N GLU A 285 8.82 -1.38 12.92
CA GLU A 285 8.72 -0.38 11.87
C GLU A 285 7.33 -0.42 11.23
N ASN A 286 6.84 0.76 10.80
CA ASN A 286 5.44 0.95 10.43
C ASN A 286 5.11 0.72 8.95
N ARG A 287 6.07 0.25 8.16
CA ARG A 287 5.88 -0.08 6.74
C ARG A 287 6.52 -1.41 6.38
N ILE A 288 6.03 -2.02 5.31
CA ILE A 288 6.59 -3.21 4.69
C ILE A 288 6.95 -2.86 3.24
N PHE A 289 8.12 -3.28 2.81
CA PHE A 289 8.53 -3.30 1.41
C PHE A 289 8.79 -4.76 1.01
N ALA A 290 8.34 -5.16 -0.18
CA ALA A 290 8.55 -6.51 -0.68
C ALA A 290 8.86 -6.50 -2.17
N VAL A 291 9.76 -7.41 -2.59
CA VAL A 291 9.96 -7.82 -3.97
C VAL A 291 9.66 -9.31 -4.07
N ALA A 292 8.86 -9.70 -5.05
CA ALA A 292 8.48 -11.09 -5.28
C ALA A 292 8.66 -11.49 -6.75
N ARG A 293 8.80 -12.78 -7.01
CA ARG A 293 8.91 -13.38 -8.36
C ARG A 293 7.84 -14.45 -8.54
N ALA A 294 7.52 -14.79 -9.77
CA ALA A 294 6.72 -15.98 -10.01
C ALA A 294 7.40 -17.21 -9.36
N ALA A 295 6.65 -18.01 -8.61
CA ALA A 295 7.17 -19.22 -7.98
C ALA A 295 7.58 -20.22 -9.08
N ASN A 296 8.77 -20.79 -8.95
CA ASN A 296 9.26 -21.84 -9.88
C ASN A 296 8.34 -23.06 -9.80
N GLY A 297 7.76 -23.45 -10.92
CA GLY A 297 6.86 -24.60 -11.03
C GLY A 297 5.45 -24.28 -11.50
N ALA A 298 5.07 -23.01 -11.61
CA ALA A 298 3.78 -22.58 -12.16
C ALA A 298 3.95 -22.07 -13.62
N GLN A 299 4.72 -22.77 -14.45
CA GLN A 299 4.62 -22.61 -15.90
C GLN A 299 3.34 -23.30 -16.34
N MET A 300 2.46 -22.51 -16.84
CA MET A 300 1.12 -22.81 -17.28
C MET A 300 1.10 -23.81 -18.43
N GLY A 301 0.24 -24.83 -18.30
CA GLY A 301 -0.42 -25.38 -19.46
C GLY A 301 -1.51 -24.42 -19.95
#